data_e8125a919dc2e477b522acfc626d2487
#
_entry.id   e8125a919dc2e477b522acfc626d2487
#
_cell.length_a   1.000
_cell.length_b   1.000
_cell.length_c   1.000
_cell.angle_alpha   90.00
_cell.angle_beta   90.00
_cell.angle_gamma   90.00
#
_symmetry.space_group_name_H-M   'P 1'
#
loop_
_entity.id
_entity.type
_entity.pdbx_description
1 polymer ?
#
loop_
_entity_poly.entity_id
_entity_poly.type
_entity_poly.pdbx_seq_one_letter_code
_entity_poly.pdbx_strand_id
1 'polypeptide(L)'
;FVDLIGFMMEAGVSPMPPQTGQFFVYPGPRDHNGLLFEDAPAEEGVKTLELVNKMVDDLDELNKSGSMGCPPEVLEKAWAEDMIWYGPGGIGASYTIPRYQEQHQLPFRNNLKGKTFHGHVCRFAEGNFACFFGWPNLTNTPIGGFLGMPGGEVPSDMQVVDVYYRKGDKLSENWVFIDLVYWLKQQGLDVLKR
;
A
#
# COMPACT_ATOMS: atom_id res chain seq x y z
N PHE A 1 -6.08 -7.81 13.88
CA PHE A 1 -4.77 -7.47 13.32
C PHE A 1 -4.96 -6.94 11.90
N VAL A 2 -4.35 -5.81 11.59
CA VAL A 2 -4.37 -5.22 10.26
C VAL A 2 -3.23 -5.79 9.41
N ASP A 3 -2.07 -6.06 10.00
CA ASP A 3 -0.92 -6.70 9.36
C ASP A 3 -0.45 -7.91 10.19
N LEU A 4 -1.09 -9.05 9.99
CA LEU A 4 -0.73 -10.30 10.67
C LEU A 4 0.64 -10.81 10.19
N ILE A 5 0.95 -10.68 8.90
CA ILE A 5 2.22 -11.15 8.34
C ILE A 5 3.38 -10.32 8.91
N GLY A 6 3.25 -9.00 8.96
CA GLY A 6 4.25 -8.12 9.59
C GLY A 6 4.49 -8.50 11.04
N PHE A 7 3.44 -8.73 11.82
CA PHE A 7 3.55 -9.19 13.20
C PHE A 7 4.31 -10.53 13.33
N MET A 8 4.00 -11.49 12.45
CA MET A 8 4.70 -12.79 12.44
C MET A 8 6.17 -12.64 12.07
N MET A 9 6.49 -11.77 11.12
CA MET A 9 7.88 -11.50 10.71
C MET A 9 8.68 -10.86 11.85
N GLU A 10 8.11 -9.91 12.58
CA GLU A 10 8.72 -9.33 13.78
C GLU A 10 8.96 -10.38 14.88
N ALA A 11 8.09 -11.39 14.96
CA ALA A 11 8.26 -12.53 15.84
C ALA A 11 9.26 -13.59 15.31
N GLY A 12 9.92 -13.33 14.18
CA GLY A 12 10.89 -14.25 13.57
C GLY A 12 10.28 -15.40 12.76
N VAL A 13 8.98 -15.33 12.47
CA VAL A 13 8.26 -16.38 11.73
C VAL A 13 7.62 -15.76 10.49
N SER A 14 8.08 -16.15 9.30
CA SER A 14 7.41 -15.75 8.05
C SER A 14 6.56 -16.89 7.52
N PRO A 15 5.26 -16.68 7.24
CA PRO A 15 4.39 -17.71 6.65
C PRO A 15 4.65 -17.90 5.14
N MET A 16 5.39 -16.99 4.52
CA MET A 16 5.75 -17.04 3.10
C MET A 16 7.13 -16.40 2.88
N PRO A 17 7.83 -16.74 1.76
CA PRO A 17 9.10 -16.10 1.46
C PRO A 17 8.90 -14.59 1.23
N PRO A 18 9.84 -13.74 1.69
CA PRO A 18 9.80 -12.32 1.40
C PRO A 18 10.07 -12.07 -0.10
N GLN A 19 9.38 -11.10 -0.69
CA GLN A 19 9.49 -10.78 -2.12
C GLN A 19 10.92 -10.38 -2.52
N THR A 20 11.65 -9.73 -1.63
CA THR A 20 13.03 -9.25 -1.88
C THR A 20 14.11 -10.19 -1.34
N GLY A 21 13.75 -11.36 -0.83
CA GLY A 21 14.68 -12.30 -0.23
C GLY A 21 15.21 -11.90 1.15
N GLN A 22 14.67 -10.86 1.76
CA GLN A 22 15.10 -10.36 3.08
C GLN A 22 13.91 -10.22 4.03
N PHE A 23 14.17 -10.43 5.32
CA PHE A 23 13.30 -9.95 6.38
C PHE A 23 13.59 -8.47 6.62
N PHE A 24 12.55 -7.65 6.62
CA PHE A 24 12.71 -6.21 6.78
C PHE A 24 12.60 -5.80 8.23
N VAL A 25 13.52 -4.97 8.64
CA VAL A 25 13.31 -4.06 9.74
C VAL A 25 12.80 -2.76 9.14
N TYR A 26 11.56 -2.38 9.45
CA TYR A 26 11.01 -1.12 9.01
C TYR A 26 11.70 0.02 9.76
N PRO A 27 12.18 1.06 9.07
CA PRO A 27 12.66 2.25 9.76
C PRO A 27 11.51 2.93 10.47
N GLY A 28 11.78 3.61 11.58
CA GLY A 28 10.80 4.48 12.21
C GLY A 28 10.49 5.70 11.31
N PRO A 29 9.35 6.37 11.55
CA PRO A 29 9.07 7.66 10.93
C PRO A 29 10.17 8.68 11.23
N ARG A 30 10.44 9.58 10.27
CA ARG A 30 11.60 10.48 10.37
C ARG A 30 11.41 11.62 11.36
N ASP A 31 10.22 12.17 11.46
CA ASP A 31 9.95 13.42 12.18
C ASP A 31 8.63 13.42 12.98
N HIS A 32 8.05 12.26 13.22
CA HIS A 32 6.88 12.08 14.07
C HIS A 32 6.87 10.67 14.69
N ASN A 33 5.98 10.44 15.65
CA ASN A 33 5.77 9.14 16.28
C ASN A 33 4.38 8.53 16.02
N GLY A 34 3.59 9.14 15.12
CA GLY A 34 2.24 8.70 14.78
C GLY A 34 1.19 8.94 15.87
N LEU A 35 1.54 9.64 16.94
CA LEU A 35 0.61 9.91 18.05
C LEU A 35 0.11 11.34 17.98
N LEU A 36 -1.21 11.50 18.02
CA LEU A 36 -1.89 12.79 18.13
C LEU A 36 -2.55 12.85 19.51
N PHE A 37 -1.99 13.65 20.42
CA PHE A 37 -2.52 13.82 21.77
C PHE A 37 -3.45 15.02 21.91
N GLU A 38 -3.44 15.92 20.94
CA GLU A 38 -4.27 17.12 20.87
C GLU A 38 -4.90 17.20 19.48
N ASP A 39 -6.10 17.75 19.42
CA ASP A 39 -6.81 17.96 18.16
C ASP A 39 -6.00 18.89 17.24
N ALA A 40 -5.80 18.48 16.02
CA ALA A 40 -5.19 19.34 15.01
C ALA A 40 -6.21 20.37 14.47
N PRO A 41 -5.76 21.53 13.97
CA PRO A 41 -6.64 22.44 13.25
C PRO A 41 -7.37 21.73 12.09
N ALA A 42 -8.69 21.89 12.02
CA ALA A 42 -9.53 21.17 11.06
C ALA A 42 -9.09 21.39 9.60
N GLU A 43 -8.61 22.59 9.28
CA GLU A 43 -8.11 22.96 7.96
C GLU A 43 -6.89 22.14 7.52
N GLU A 44 -6.06 21.67 8.45
CA GLU A 44 -4.93 20.81 8.11
C GLU A 44 -5.38 19.42 7.69
N GLY A 45 -6.40 18.86 8.34
CA GLY A 45 -7.04 17.60 7.92
C GLY A 45 -7.68 17.72 6.54
N VAL A 46 -8.36 18.84 6.25
CA VAL A 46 -8.94 19.10 4.93
C VAL A 46 -7.86 19.12 3.85
N LYS A 47 -6.78 19.85 4.03
CA LYS A 47 -5.64 19.90 3.09
C LYS A 47 -5.05 18.51 2.83
N THR A 48 -4.88 17.72 3.89
CA THR A 48 -4.33 16.37 3.77
C THR A 48 -5.27 15.47 2.99
N LEU A 49 -6.57 15.52 3.30
CA LEU A 49 -7.57 14.71 2.61
C LEU A 49 -7.69 15.07 1.12
N GLU A 50 -7.67 16.35 0.79
CA GLU A 50 -7.71 16.85 -0.60
C GLU A 50 -6.47 16.39 -1.39
N LEU A 51 -5.27 16.46 -0.80
CA LEU A 51 -4.04 16.01 -1.43
C LEU A 51 -4.08 14.50 -1.74
N VAL A 52 -4.54 13.67 -0.78
CA VAL A 52 -4.63 12.23 -0.99
C VAL A 52 -5.73 11.89 -2.00
N ASN A 53 -6.88 12.55 -1.95
CA ASN A 53 -7.94 12.35 -2.95
C ASN A 53 -7.42 12.66 -4.36
N LYS A 54 -6.75 13.80 -4.54
CA LYS A 54 -6.15 14.17 -5.83
C LYS A 54 -5.14 13.13 -6.31
N MET A 55 -4.29 12.61 -5.42
CA MET A 55 -3.33 11.55 -5.75
C MET A 55 -4.04 10.28 -6.21
N VAL A 56 -5.12 9.88 -5.53
CA VAL A 56 -5.92 8.70 -5.92
C VAL A 56 -6.56 8.91 -7.30
N ASP A 57 -7.10 10.10 -7.58
CA ASP A 57 -7.70 10.43 -8.87
C ASP A 57 -6.66 10.38 -10.01
N ASP A 58 -5.47 10.97 -9.79
CA ASP A 58 -4.36 10.92 -10.76
C ASP A 58 -3.94 9.47 -11.07
N LEU A 59 -3.90 8.58 -10.05
CA LEU A 59 -3.60 7.16 -10.24
C LEU A 59 -4.73 6.41 -10.96
N ASP A 60 -5.98 6.74 -10.68
CA ASP A 60 -7.14 6.13 -11.35
C ASP A 60 -7.17 6.49 -12.84
N GLU A 61 -6.87 7.73 -13.19
CA GLU A 61 -6.69 8.17 -14.58
C GLU A 61 -5.57 7.40 -15.27
N LEU A 62 -4.42 7.22 -14.61
CA LEU A 62 -3.31 6.42 -15.12
C LEU A 62 -3.75 4.96 -15.34
N ASN A 63 -4.49 4.37 -14.43
CA ASN A 63 -4.98 3.00 -14.54
C ASN A 63 -5.96 2.86 -15.72
N LYS A 64 -6.85 3.82 -15.92
CA LYS A 64 -7.82 3.84 -17.03
C LYS A 64 -7.18 4.09 -18.40
N SER A 65 -6.03 4.76 -18.45
CA SER A 65 -5.32 5.04 -19.71
C SER A 65 -4.81 3.78 -20.42
N GLY A 66 -4.78 2.64 -19.73
CA GLY A 66 -4.22 1.39 -20.25
C GLY A 66 -2.69 1.38 -20.35
N SER A 67 -2.02 2.44 -19.89
CA SER A 67 -0.56 2.51 -19.86
C SER A 67 0.00 1.41 -18.96
N MET A 68 0.89 0.59 -19.49
CA MET A 68 1.65 -0.41 -18.71
C MET A 68 2.81 0.25 -17.94
N GLY A 69 3.22 1.43 -18.33
CA GLY A 69 4.24 2.21 -17.64
C GLY A 69 3.73 2.86 -16.37
N CYS A 70 4.67 3.27 -15.55
CA CYS A 70 4.42 4.06 -14.34
C CYS A 70 5.29 5.31 -14.44
N PRO A 71 4.89 6.34 -15.21
CA PRO A 71 5.69 7.54 -15.33
C PRO A 71 5.81 8.21 -13.95
N PRO A 72 7.05 8.48 -13.48
CA PRO A 72 7.28 9.03 -12.14
C PRO A 72 6.59 10.39 -11.94
N GLU A 73 6.40 11.14 -13.02
CA GLU A 73 5.77 12.47 -13.00
C GLU A 73 4.33 12.45 -12.45
N VAL A 74 3.64 11.32 -12.56
CA VAL A 74 2.29 11.17 -11.98
C VAL A 74 2.38 11.16 -10.46
N LEU A 75 3.35 10.48 -9.90
CA LEU A 75 3.58 10.42 -8.45
C LEU A 75 4.17 11.72 -7.92
N GLU A 76 5.10 12.33 -8.65
CA GLU A 76 5.78 13.59 -8.28
C GLU A 76 4.81 14.76 -8.05
N LYS A 77 3.60 14.69 -8.61
CA LYS A 77 2.55 15.69 -8.35
C LYS A 77 2.18 15.77 -6.87
N ALA A 78 2.09 14.63 -6.19
CA ALA A 78 1.61 14.53 -4.81
C ALA A 78 2.69 14.08 -3.82
N TRP A 79 3.69 13.32 -4.25
CA TRP A 79 4.70 12.73 -3.39
C TRP A 79 5.98 13.54 -3.33
N ALA A 80 6.63 13.52 -2.16
CA ALA A 80 7.99 14.02 -2.00
C ALA A 80 8.98 13.07 -2.69
N GLU A 81 10.08 13.63 -3.21
CA GLU A 81 11.13 12.85 -3.88
C GLU A 81 11.72 11.76 -2.94
N ASP A 82 11.89 12.11 -1.69
CA ASP A 82 12.46 11.27 -0.63
C ASP A 82 11.40 10.50 0.17
N MET A 83 10.23 10.26 -0.41
CA MET A 83 9.13 9.54 0.23
C MET A 83 9.56 8.17 0.77
N ILE A 84 8.86 7.71 1.80
CA ILE A 84 8.96 6.34 2.28
C ILE A 84 7.59 5.65 2.14
N TRP A 85 7.59 4.51 1.48
CA TRP A 85 6.44 3.64 1.39
C TRP A 85 6.67 2.41 2.25
N TYR A 86 5.82 2.19 3.24
CA TYR A 86 5.85 1.04 4.12
C TYR A 86 4.82 0.03 3.63
N GLY A 87 5.28 -0.93 2.84
CA GLY A 87 4.45 -2.01 2.33
C GLY A 87 4.15 -3.08 3.37
N PRO A 88 3.18 -3.94 3.12
CA PRO A 88 2.87 -5.06 4.00
C PRO A 88 4.04 -6.03 4.10
N GLY A 89 3.99 -6.87 5.14
CA GLY A 89 4.97 -7.93 5.36
C GLY A 89 5.16 -8.78 4.11
N GLY A 90 6.42 -9.04 3.76
CA GLY A 90 6.83 -9.72 2.53
C GLY A 90 7.18 -8.78 1.36
N ILE A 91 6.63 -7.56 1.29
CA ILE A 91 7.03 -6.54 0.30
C ILE A 91 8.10 -5.62 0.89
N GLY A 92 7.88 -5.12 2.11
CA GLY A 92 8.84 -4.29 2.83
C GLY A 92 8.77 -2.81 2.51
N ALA A 93 9.65 -2.03 3.14
CA ALA A 93 9.73 -0.59 2.92
C ALA A 93 10.52 -0.26 1.66
N SER A 94 10.11 0.78 0.94
CA SER A 94 10.84 1.36 -0.17
C SER A 94 11.00 2.86 0.00
N TYR A 95 12.14 3.36 -0.44
CA TYR A 95 12.50 4.77 -0.36
C TYR A 95 12.51 5.35 -1.76
N THR A 96 12.08 6.59 -1.89
CA THR A 96 12.01 7.32 -3.14
C THR A 96 10.99 6.76 -4.15
N ILE A 97 10.52 7.60 -5.03
CA ILE A 97 9.55 7.22 -6.08
C ILE A 97 10.10 6.08 -6.96
N PRO A 98 11.34 6.13 -7.48
CA PRO A 98 11.86 5.05 -8.32
C PRO A 98 11.90 3.69 -7.62
N ARG A 99 12.30 3.65 -6.34
CA ARG A 99 12.34 2.40 -5.57
C ARG A 99 10.94 1.86 -5.27
N TYR A 100 10.01 2.74 -4.91
CA TYR A 100 8.59 2.37 -4.75
C TYR A 100 8.03 1.75 -6.04
N GLN A 101 8.33 2.34 -7.19
CA GLN A 101 7.89 1.82 -8.48
C GLN A 101 8.48 0.45 -8.79
N GLU A 102 9.77 0.27 -8.58
CA GLU A 102 10.48 -0.99 -8.82
C GLU A 102 9.99 -2.12 -7.89
N GLN A 103 9.86 -1.83 -6.58
CA GLN A 103 9.57 -2.84 -5.57
C GLN A 103 8.08 -3.16 -5.45
N HIS A 104 7.20 -2.20 -5.72
CA HIS A 104 5.76 -2.39 -5.53
C HIS A 104 4.93 -2.11 -6.79
N GLN A 105 5.00 -0.92 -7.35
CA GLN A 105 4.04 -0.50 -8.37
C GLN A 105 4.12 -1.35 -9.64
N LEU A 106 5.32 -1.63 -10.15
CA LEU A 106 5.51 -2.48 -11.33
C LEU A 106 5.12 -3.94 -11.07
N PRO A 107 5.57 -4.61 -10.00
CA PRO A 107 5.09 -5.95 -9.67
C PRO A 107 3.58 -6.04 -9.51
N PHE A 108 2.95 -5.08 -8.86
CA PHE A 108 1.50 -5.00 -8.70
C PHE A 108 0.77 -4.86 -10.05
N ARG A 109 1.29 -4.04 -10.96
CA ARG A 109 0.71 -3.85 -12.29
C ARG A 109 0.92 -5.06 -13.19
N ASN A 110 2.08 -5.68 -13.16
CA ASN A 110 2.48 -6.71 -14.10
C ASN A 110 2.09 -8.12 -13.67
N ASN A 111 1.98 -8.39 -12.36
CA ASN A 111 1.78 -9.75 -11.84
C ASN A 111 0.34 -10.03 -11.37
N LEU A 112 -0.56 -9.06 -11.52
CA LEU A 112 -1.98 -9.19 -11.22
C LEU A 112 -2.82 -8.83 -12.45
N LYS A 113 -3.67 -9.76 -12.92
CA LYS A 113 -4.60 -9.55 -14.03
C LYS A 113 -6.03 -9.30 -13.54
N GLY A 114 -6.89 -8.81 -14.44
CA GLY A 114 -8.33 -8.66 -14.18
C GLY A 114 -8.64 -7.74 -13.00
N LYS A 115 -7.84 -6.70 -12.80
CA LYS A 115 -8.04 -5.77 -11.69
C LYS A 115 -9.34 -4.98 -11.84
N THR A 116 -10.19 -5.08 -10.82
CA THR A 116 -11.40 -4.27 -10.67
C THR A 116 -11.28 -3.48 -9.38
N PHE A 117 -11.18 -2.16 -9.48
CA PHE A 117 -11.10 -1.28 -8.32
C PHE A 117 -12.51 -0.95 -7.82
N HIS A 118 -12.75 -1.18 -6.53
CA HIS A 118 -14.00 -0.88 -5.84
C HIS A 118 -13.95 0.43 -5.07
N GLY A 119 -12.74 0.97 -4.87
CA GLY A 119 -12.51 2.23 -4.17
C GLY A 119 -12.45 2.08 -2.65
N HIS A 120 -12.83 3.14 -1.95
CA HIS A 120 -12.70 3.24 -0.50
C HIS A 120 -14.07 3.45 0.14
N VAL A 121 -14.39 2.62 1.13
CA VAL A 121 -15.65 2.71 1.91
C VAL A 121 -15.59 3.80 2.97
N CYS A 122 -14.38 4.22 3.36
CA CYS A 122 -14.16 5.27 4.32
C CYS A 122 -12.88 6.05 4.00
N ARG A 123 -12.94 7.38 4.11
CA ARG A 123 -11.80 8.29 3.97
C ARG A 123 -11.92 9.36 5.02
N PHE A 124 -10.88 9.58 5.81
CA PHE A 124 -10.84 10.65 6.79
C PHE A 124 -9.41 11.15 6.97
N ALA A 125 -9.28 12.32 7.57
CA ALA A 125 -7.98 12.90 7.92
C ALA A 125 -8.07 13.71 9.19
N GLU A 126 -6.97 13.77 9.92
CA GLU A 126 -6.74 14.64 11.04
C GLU A 126 -5.30 15.18 10.98
N GLY A 127 -5.15 16.50 11.02
CA GLY A 127 -3.86 17.14 10.86
C GLY A 127 -3.17 16.68 9.57
N ASN A 128 -1.96 16.17 9.71
CA ASN A 128 -1.14 15.73 8.58
C ASN A 128 -1.36 14.26 8.20
N PHE A 129 -2.27 13.55 8.87
CA PHE A 129 -2.55 12.15 8.59
C PHE A 129 -3.88 12.00 7.87
N ALA A 130 -3.92 11.09 6.88
CA ALA A 130 -5.15 10.63 6.26
C ALA A 130 -5.21 9.11 6.26
N CYS A 131 -6.41 8.54 6.39
CA CYS A 131 -6.63 7.12 6.39
C CYS A 131 -7.74 6.74 5.42
N PHE A 132 -7.46 5.77 4.55
CA PHE A 132 -8.34 5.32 3.50
C PHE A 132 -8.56 3.81 3.62
N PHE A 133 -9.80 3.38 3.68
CA PHE A 133 -10.19 1.97 3.81
C PHE A 133 -10.86 1.47 2.53
N GLY A 134 -10.29 0.45 1.88
CA GLY A 134 -10.91 -0.31 0.80
C GLY A 134 -11.31 -1.71 1.26
N TRP A 135 -12.60 -2.03 1.26
CA TRP A 135 -13.09 -3.28 1.85
C TRP A 135 -14.21 -3.95 1.03
N PRO A 136 -13.85 -4.67 -0.08
CA PRO A 136 -12.51 -4.73 -0.67
C PRO A 136 -12.14 -3.42 -1.39
N ASN A 137 -10.83 -3.18 -1.53
CA ASN A 137 -10.33 -2.10 -2.37
C ASN A 137 -10.34 -2.50 -3.85
N LEU A 138 -9.90 -3.72 -4.13
CA LEU A 138 -9.88 -4.27 -5.48
C LEU A 138 -10.04 -5.79 -5.46
N THR A 139 -10.53 -6.32 -6.58
CA THR A 139 -10.48 -7.74 -6.93
C THR A 139 -9.45 -7.94 -8.02
N ASN A 140 -8.67 -9.00 -7.97
CA ASN A 140 -7.65 -9.35 -8.95
C ASN A 140 -7.33 -10.84 -8.96
N THR A 141 -6.60 -11.27 -10.00
CA THR A 141 -6.09 -12.66 -10.10
C THR A 141 -4.58 -12.63 -10.30
N PRO A 142 -3.77 -13.30 -9.44
CA PRO A 142 -2.33 -13.38 -9.64
C PRO A 142 -1.97 -14.21 -10.85
N ILE A 143 -0.98 -13.76 -11.61
CA ILE A 143 -0.43 -14.52 -12.76
C ILE A 143 0.94 -15.15 -12.48
N GLY A 144 1.41 -15.00 -11.25
CA GLY A 144 2.69 -15.50 -10.76
C GLY A 144 3.70 -14.36 -10.54
N GLY A 145 4.56 -14.57 -9.54
CA GLY A 145 5.62 -13.63 -9.16
C GLY A 145 5.23 -12.54 -8.16
N PHE A 146 3.95 -12.22 -7.99
CA PHE A 146 3.56 -11.31 -6.91
C PHE A 146 3.79 -11.97 -5.56
N LEU A 147 4.53 -11.32 -4.67
CA LEU A 147 5.00 -11.86 -3.38
C LEU A 147 5.84 -13.17 -3.52
N GLY A 148 6.45 -13.41 -4.67
CA GLY A 148 7.14 -14.68 -4.93
C GLY A 148 6.22 -15.90 -5.00
N MET A 149 4.90 -15.70 -5.02
CA MET A 149 3.91 -16.78 -5.02
C MET A 149 3.56 -17.21 -6.45
N PRO A 150 3.07 -18.46 -6.64
CA PRO A 150 2.62 -18.92 -7.94
C PRO A 150 1.39 -18.15 -8.42
N GLY A 151 1.10 -18.23 -9.71
CA GLY A 151 -0.14 -17.74 -10.28
C GLY A 151 -1.36 -18.55 -9.82
N GLY A 152 -2.54 -17.97 -9.99
CA GLY A 152 -3.84 -18.58 -9.68
C GLY A 152 -4.86 -18.28 -10.76
N GLU A 153 -6.00 -18.96 -10.66
CA GLU A 153 -7.14 -18.78 -11.58
C GLU A 153 -8.35 -18.13 -10.89
N VAL A 154 -8.26 -17.94 -9.57
CA VAL A 154 -9.40 -17.45 -8.79
C VAL A 154 -9.27 -15.96 -8.57
N PRO A 155 -10.24 -15.14 -9.05
CA PRO A 155 -10.32 -13.75 -8.65
C PRO A 155 -10.48 -13.64 -7.14
N SER A 156 -9.66 -12.81 -6.53
CA SER A 156 -9.59 -12.68 -5.07
C SER A 156 -9.63 -11.22 -4.64
N ASP A 157 -10.33 -10.96 -3.55
CA ASP A 157 -10.52 -9.62 -3.00
C ASP A 157 -9.36 -9.23 -2.11
N MET A 158 -8.80 -8.05 -2.35
CA MET A 158 -7.83 -7.39 -1.48
C MET A 158 -8.51 -6.34 -0.61
N GLN A 159 -8.38 -6.53 0.69
CA GLN A 159 -8.78 -5.55 1.70
C GLN A 159 -7.55 -4.72 2.06
N VAL A 160 -7.68 -3.40 1.97
CA VAL A 160 -6.54 -2.49 2.08
C VAL A 160 -6.86 -1.36 3.05
N VAL A 161 -5.90 -1.04 3.89
CA VAL A 161 -5.89 0.19 4.69
C VAL A 161 -4.64 0.95 4.34
N ASP A 162 -4.81 2.20 3.94
CA ASP A 162 -3.74 3.13 3.64
C ASP A 162 -3.72 4.25 4.67
N VAL A 163 -2.56 4.49 5.26
CA VAL A 163 -2.32 5.66 6.11
C VAL A 163 -1.26 6.52 5.45
N TYR A 164 -1.57 7.79 5.26
CA TYR A 164 -0.70 8.76 4.60
C TYR A 164 -0.27 9.83 5.59
N TYR A 165 0.97 10.28 5.46
CA TYR A 165 1.48 11.44 6.17
C TYR A 165 1.92 12.53 5.20
N ARG A 166 1.37 13.74 5.40
CA ARG A 166 1.69 14.95 4.63
C ARG A 166 2.71 15.79 5.36
N LYS A 167 3.75 16.21 4.64
CA LYS A 167 4.73 17.19 5.10
C LYS A 167 4.76 18.38 4.14
N GLY A 168 4.36 19.54 4.61
CA GLY A 168 4.13 20.68 3.72
C GLY A 168 3.05 20.38 2.68
N ASP A 169 3.37 20.51 1.41
CA ASP A 169 2.44 20.31 0.30
C ASP A 169 2.56 18.93 -0.37
N LYS A 170 3.34 18.01 0.22
CA LYS A 170 3.61 16.69 -0.34
C LYS A 170 3.33 15.57 0.66
N LEU A 171 2.96 14.40 0.13
CA LEU A 171 2.95 13.17 0.89
C LEU A 171 4.39 12.68 1.08
N SER A 172 4.77 12.43 2.31
CA SER A 172 6.13 12.04 2.69
C SER A 172 6.22 10.57 3.07
N GLU A 173 5.17 10.02 3.66
CA GLU A 173 5.15 8.64 4.12
C GLU A 173 3.77 8.02 3.86
N ASN A 174 3.76 6.71 3.59
CA ASN A 174 2.53 5.93 3.43
C ASN A 174 2.74 4.54 4.02
N TRP A 175 1.83 4.12 4.89
CA TRP A 175 1.75 2.76 5.41
C TRP A 175 0.58 2.06 4.75
N VAL A 176 0.86 0.93 4.11
CA VAL A 176 -0.14 0.12 3.41
C VAL A 176 -0.26 -1.23 4.08
N PHE A 177 -1.47 -1.53 4.52
CA PHE A 177 -1.83 -2.81 5.11
C PHE A 177 -2.78 -3.54 4.18
N ILE A 178 -2.38 -4.72 3.72
CA ILE A 178 -3.20 -5.60 2.88
C ILE A 178 -3.46 -6.88 3.67
N ASP A 179 -4.71 -7.33 3.74
CA ASP A 179 -5.03 -8.65 4.29
C ASP A 179 -4.60 -9.75 3.33
N LEU A 180 -3.29 -9.96 3.25
CA LEU A 180 -2.67 -10.94 2.35
C LEU A 180 -3.03 -12.38 2.73
N VAL A 181 -3.25 -12.66 4.01
CA VAL A 181 -3.68 -13.99 4.47
C VAL A 181 -5.05 -14.33 3.90
N TYR A 182 -5.99 -13.40 3.97
CA TYR A 182 -7.32 -13.56 3.39
C TYR A 182 -7.28 -13.67 1.86
N TRP A 183 -6.50 -12.80 1.20
CA TRP A 183 -6.32 -12.81 -0.24
C TRP A 183 -5.75 -14.14 -0.75
N LEU A 184 -4.70 -14.68 -0.11
CA LEU A 184 -4.09 -15.97 -0.44
C LEU A 184 -5.06 -17.14 -0.17
N LYS A 185 -5.81 -17.08 0.93
CA LYS A 185 -6.78 -18.12 1.28
C LYS A 185 -7.90 -18.28 0.25
N GLN A 186 -8.37 -17.19 -0.35
CA GLN A 186 -9.35 -17.23 -1.44
C GLN A 186 -8.82 -18.00 -2.66
N GLN A 187 -7.52 -18.00 -2.87
CA GLN A 187 -6.84 -18.73 -3.95
C GLN A 187 -6.52 -20.17 -3.59
N GLY A 188 -6.93 -20.64 -2.41
CA GLY A 188 -6.64 -21.99 -1.91
C GLY A 188 -5.27 -22.11 -1.21
N LEU A 189 -4.56 -21.01 -0.99
CA LEU A 189 -3.26 -20.97 -0.33
C LEU A 189 -3.43 -20.59 1.15
N ASP A 190 -3.61 -21.59 2.02
CA ASP A 190 -3.68 -21.38 3.46
C ASP A 190 -2.26 -21.36 4.05
N VAL A 191 -1.64 -20.20 4.06
CA VAL A 191 -0.25 -20.00 4.53
C VAL A 191 -0.09 -20.13 6.05
N LEU A 192 -1.19 -20.21 6.80
CA LEU A 192 -1.19 -20.43 8.25
C LEU A 192 -1.40 -21.90 8.63
N LYS A 193 -1.76 -22.74 7.66
CA LYS A 193 -1.97 -24.16 7.91
C LYS A 193 -0.60 -24.84 8.11
N ARG A 194 -0.44 -25.47 9.25
CA ARG A 194 0.72 -26.28 9.61
C ARG A 194 0.50 -27.75 9.22
#